data_9fadf8827b1958f2fcc249d7690a0e7a
#
_entry.id   9fadf8827b1958f2fcc249d7690a0e7a
#
_cell.length_a   1.000
_cell.length_b   1.000
_cell.length_c   1.000
_cell.angle_alpha   90.00
_cell.angle_beta   90.00
_cell.angle_gamma   90.00
#
_symmetry.space_group_name_H-M   'P 1'
#
loop_
_entity.id
_entity.type
_entity.pdbx_description
1 polymer ?
#
loop_
_entity_poly.entity_id
_entity_poly.type
_entity_poly.pdbx_seq_one_letter_code
_entity_poly.pdbx_strand_id
1 'polypeptide(L)'
;MEYDRADKEVAEMSKIKVNEQRAVDEFQELTAIDAPSFGERQMADRLIVKLKELGFEVEEDNAGEHFGGNAGNLYAYLPGDLPGDPVLLSGHMDTVEPSKGKKGIIGEDGVIRSAGKAVLGADDVAGLVEILEGIRSVKEAGVPHRDIEILFAIAEELYIKGSSVFDFSKVRAKEAYVLDISGPVGSAAYKAPSLISYQVVVTGKASHAGFDPEHGVHAIAIASEAITQISQGHVDEETTCNIGLIEGGSGTNIVPEKCIVKGEIRSYSHEKATRCVEEVGNTFKKVAEKHGAESELTCEVHLIAYETAKDSVPVKRFERVSKKL
;
A
#
# COMPACT_ATOMS: atom_id res chain seq x y z
N MET A 1 25.68 -18.56 29.90
CA MET A 1 25.74 -18.56 28.41
C MET A 1 24.69 -17.66 27.77
N GLU A 2 23.42 -17.69 28.14
CA GLU A 2 22.41 -16.75 27.58
C GLU A 2 22.60 -15.29 28.04
N TYR A 3 22.95 -15.04 29.30
CA TYR A 3 23.26 -13.71 29.84
C TYR A 3 24.45 -13.07 29.13
N ASP A 4 25.52 -13.84 28.88
CA ASP A 4 26.75 -13.37 28.24
C ASP A 4 26.52 -13.00 26.74
N ARG A 5 25.53 -13.62 26.10
CA ARG A 5 25.12 -13.34 24.72
C ARG A 5 24.29 -12.05 24.62
N ALA A 6 23.37 -11.84 25.58
CA ALA A 6 22.55 -10.63 25.64
C ALA A 6 23.40 -9.38 25.93
N ASP A 7 24.38 -9.46 26.81
CA ASP A 7 25.29 -8.35 27.13
C ASP A 7 26.20 -8.00 25.93
N LYS A 8 26.65 -9.00 25.16
CA LYS A 8 27.39 -8.75 23.92
C LYS A 8 26.53 -8.08 22.84
N GLU A 9 25.30 -8.55 22.63
CA GLU A 9 24.36 -7.93 21.67
C GLU A 9 24.08 -6.46 22.06
N VAL A 10 23.90 -6.16 23.34
CA VAL A 10 23.71 -4.77 23.81
C VAL A 10 24.95 -3.93 23.60
N ALA A 11 26.13 -4.48 23.85
CA ALA A 11 27.40 -3.79 23.64
C ALA A 11 27.66 -3.51 22.14
N GLU A 12 27.33 -4.43 21.24
CA GLU A 12 27.41 -4.22 19.79
C GLU A 12 26.40 -3.16 19.31
N MET A 13 25.16 -3.21 19.77
CA MET A 13 24.12 -2.20 19.42
C MET A 13 24.53 -0.80 19.86
N SER A 14 25.23 -0.63 20.99
CA SER A 14 25.67 0.67 21.47
C SER A 14 26.73 1.37 20.58
N LYS A 15 27.33 0.59 19.67
CA LYS A 15 28.30 1.13 18.68
C LYS A 15 27.60 1.78 17.49
N ILE A 16 26.36 1.37 17.20
CA ILE A 16 25.59 1.88 16.06
C ILE A 16 25.12 3.29 16.40
N LYS A 17 25.50 4.25 15.59
CA LYS A 17 25.09 5.65 15.71
C LYS A 17 24.47 6.10 14.42
N VAL A 18 23.21 6.47 14.47
CA VAL A 18 22.50 7.09 13.35
C VAL A 18 23.06 8.50 13.13
N ASN A 19 23.34 8.84 11.90
CA ASN A 19 23.71 10.19 11.52
C ASN A 19 22.47 10.99 11.12
N GLU A 20 21.87 11.68 12.09
CA GLU A 20 20.62 12.42 11.92
C GLU A 20 20.69 13.44 10.76
N GLN A 21 21.81 14.20 10.67
CA GLN A 21 21.95 15.19 9.61
C GLN A 21 21.98 14.53 8.23
N ARG A 22 22.68 13.41 8.08
CA ARG A 22 22.72 12.66 6.83
C ARG A 22 21.34 12.10 6.45
N ALA A 23 20.60 11.58 7.43
CA ALA A 23 19.24 11.10 7.22
C ALA A 23 18.32 12.23 6.75
N VAL A 24 18.41 13.41 7.36
CA VAL A 24 17.64 14.59 6.94
C VAL A 24 18.02 15.05 5.53
N ASP A 25 19.32 15.12 5.24
CA ASP A 25 19.79 15.54 3.90
C ASP A 25 19.34 14.53 2.82
N GLU A 26 19.42 13.23 3.11
CA GLU A 26 18.96 12.16 2.21
C GLU A 26 17.45 12.20 2.01
N PHE A 27 16.68 12.44 3.08
CA PHE A 27 15.23 12.63 2.99
C PHE A 27 14.86 13.83 2.10
N GLN A 28 15.54 14.97 2.27
CA GLN A 28 15.30 16.14 1.42
C GLN A 28 15.70 15.90 -0.04
N GLU A 29 16.76 15.15 -0.27
CA GLU A 29 17.19 14.75 -1.61
C GLU A 29 16.12 13.87 -2.29
N LEU A 30 15.69 12.79 -1.63
CA LEU A 30 14.76 11.83 -2.22
C LEU A 30 13.35 12.40 -2.35
N THR A 31 12.86 13.17 -1.37
CA THR A 31 11.54 13.83 -1.50
C THR A 31 11.49 14.86 -2.62
N ALA A 32 12.63 15.44 -3.04
CA ALA A 32 12.68 16.36 -4.17
C ALA A 32 12.53 15.67 -5.54
N ILE A 33 12.61 14.34 -5.58
CA ILE A 33 12.41 13.57 -6.82
C ILE A 33 10.91 13.40 -7.06
N ASP A 34 10.43 13.83 -8.24
CA ASP A 34 9.06 13.56 -8.67
C ASP A 34 8.93 12.08 -9.03
N ALA A 35 8.17 11.34 -8.25
CA ALA A 35 7.98 9.91 -8.42
C ALA A 35 6.50 9.52 -8.24
N PRO A 36 5.58 9.97 -9.12
CA PRO A 36 4.22 9.48 -9.08
C PRO A 36 4.18 8.00 -9.44
N SER A 37 3.14 7.28 -9.00
CA SER A 37 2.94 5.87 -9.39
C SER A 37 3.06 5.69 -10.90
N PHE A 38 3.82 4.69 -11.35
CA PHE A 38 4.24 4.41 -12.72
C PHE A 38 5.23 5.43 -13.34
N GLY A 39 5.69 6.42 -12.55
CA GLY A 39 6.66 7.44 -12.96
C GLY A 39 7.98 7.43 -12.16
N GLU A 40 8.34 6.31 -11.54
CA GLU A 40 9.38 6.18 -10.51
C GLU A 40 10.81 6.14 -11.05
N ARG A 41 11.04 6.23 -12.37
CA ARG A 41 12.36 6.03 -12.99
C ARG A 41 13.49 6.79 -12.29
N GLN A 42 13.31 8.07 -11.99
CA GLN A 42 14.35 8.88 -11.36
C GLN A 42 14.65 8.44 -9.92
N MET A 43 13.61 8.04 -9.18
CA MET A 43 13.75 7.49 -7.83
C MET A 43 14.49 6.16 -7.88
N ALA A 44 14.08 5.25 -8.76
CA ALA A 44 14.71 3.94 -8.94
C ALA A 44 16.20 4.09 -9.30
N ASP A 45 16.53 4.95 -10.27
CA ASP A 45 17.92 5.19 -10.66
C ASP A 45 18.76 5.71 -9.47
N ARG A 46 18.19 6.61 -8.67
CA ARG A 46 18.89 7.15 -7.51
C ARG A 46 19.09 6.09 -6.42
N LEU A 47 18.08 5.29 -6.14
CA LEU A 47 18.16 4.20 -5.14
C LEU A 47 19.12 3.10 -5.57
N ILE A 48 19.18 2.75 -6.86
CA ILE A 48 20.16 1.80 -7.38
C ILE A 48 21.59 2.26 -7.09
N VAL A 49 21.89 3.55 -7.29
CA VAL A 49 23.21 4.11 -6.95
C VAL A 49 23.51 3.98 -5.47
N LYS A 50 22.56 4.41 -4.61
CA LYS A 50 22.73 4.36 -3.14
C LYS A 50 22.91 2.93 -2.61
N LEU A 51 22.14 1.98 -3.12
CA LEU A 51 22.25 0.57 -2.73
C LEU A 51 23.61 -0.03 -3.17
N LYS A 52 24.07 0.29 -4.38
CA LYS A 52 25.40 -0.15 -4.85
C LYS A 52 26.54 0.45 -4.03
N GLU A 53 26.44 1.72 -3.63
CA GLU A 53 27.41 2.37 -2.72
C GLU A 53 27.45 1.67 -1.35
N LEU A 54 26.33 1.11 -0.89
CA LEU A 54 26.24 0.28 0.31
C LEU A 54 26.73 -1.15 0.10
N GLY A 55 27.09 -1.54 -1.13
CA GLY A 55 27.63 -2.85 -1.46
C GLY A 55 26.58 -3.90 -1.79
N PHE A 56 25.34 -3.51 -2.05
CA PHE A 56 24.31 -4.44 -2.52
C PHE A 56 24.52 -4.86 -3.97
N GLU A 57 24.19 -6.10 -4.26
CA GLU A 57 23.85 -6.54 -5.60
C GLU A 57 22.40 -6.15 -5.86
N VAL A 58 22.15 -5.36 -6.91
CA VAL A 58 20.83 -4.78 -7.21
C VAL A 58 20.31 -5.27 -8.53
N GLU A 59 19.10 -5.78 -8.54
CA GLU A 59 18.33 -6.20 -9.72
C GLU A 59 17.06 -5.34 -9.80
N GLU A 60 16.72 -4.89 -10.99
CA GLU A 60 15.43 -4.26 -11.31
C GLU A 60 14.61 -5.25 -12.13
N ASP A 61 13.36 -5.50 -11.75
CA ASP A 61 12.45 -6.34 -12.50
C ASP A 61 11.72 -5.55 -13.60
N ASN A 62 10.77 -6.19 -14.29
CA ASN A 62 10.00 -5.57 -15.34
C ASN A 62 8.55 -5.23 -14.92
N ALA A 63 8.30 -5.03 -13.65
CA ALA A 63 6.94 -4.76 -13.13
C ALA A 63 6.26 -3.57 -13.84
N GLY A 64 7.01 -2.50 -14.14
CA GLY A 64 6.48 -1.34 -14.85
C GLY A 64 5.92 -1.65 -16.24
N GLU A 65 6.49 -2.61 -16.96
CA GLU A 65 6.00 -3.00 -18.29
C GLU A 65 4.57 -3.53 -18.25
N HIS A 66 4.16 -4.20 -17.15
CA HIS A 66 2.81 -4.73 -16.97
C HIS A 66 1.74 -3.65 -16.87
N PHE A 67 2.13 -2.44 -16.46
CA PHE A 67 1.21 -1.35 -16.15
C PHE A 67 1.47 -0.07 -16.99
N GLY A 68 2.41 -0.12 -17.93
CA GLY A 68 2.81 1.05 -18.71
C GLY A 68 3.64 2.07 -17.92
N GLY A 69 4.27 1.62 -16.85
CA GLY A 69 5.22 2.39 -16.04
C GLY A 69 6.62 2.45 -16.66
N ASN A 70 7.50 3.23 -16.02
CA ASN A 70 8.84 3.50 -16.54
C ASN A 70 9.97 2.90 -15.67
N ALA A 71 9.64 2.22 -14.57
CA ALA A 71 10.57 1.54 -13.67
C ALA A 71 10.00 0.19 -13.23
N GLY A 72 10.87 -0.71 -12.76
CA GLY A 72 10.52 -1.95 -12.10
C GLY A 72 10.70 -1.89 -10.59
N ASN A 73 10.32 -2.96 -9.87
CA ASN A 73 10.69 -3.11 -8.47
C ASN A 73 12.21 -3.32 -8.36
N LEU A 74 12.80 -2.79 -7.30
CA LEU A 74 14.21 -3.01 -7.01
C LEU A 74 14.32 -4.12 -5.96
N TYR A 75 14.95 -5.23 -6.34
CA TYR A 75 15.38 -6.27 -5.40
C TYR A 75 16.89 -6.17 -5.20
N ALA A 76 17.34 -6.16 -3.95
CA ALA A 76 18.76 -6.04 -3.66
C ALA A 76 19.17 -7.01 -2.53
N TYR A 77 20.42 -7.48 -2.63
CA TYR A 77 20.99 -8.45 -1.70
C TYR A 77 22.37 -8.00 -1.21
N LEU A 78 22.57 -8.06 0.11
CA LEU A 78 23.85 -7.82 0.77
C LEU A 78 24.22 -9.03 1.62
N PRO A 79 25.34 -9.70 1.35
CA PRO A 79 25.82 -10.80 2.19
C PRO A 79 26.26 -10.28 3.56
N GLY A 80 26.01 -11.06 4.59
CA GLY A 80 26.38 -10.77 5.96
C GLY A 80 27.39 -11.79 6.53
N ASP A 81 27.84 -11.52 7.76
CA ASP A 81 28.84 -12.34 8.45
C ASP A 81 28.22 -13.35 9.42
N LEU A 82 26.92 -13.18 9.74
CA LEU A 82 26.22 -14.03 10.69
C LEU A 82 25.39 -15.09 9.98
N PRO A 83 25.34 -16.32 10.50
CA PRO A 83 24.49 -17.37 9.96
C PRO A 83 23.00 -17.08 10.20
N GLY A 84 22.14 -17.62 9.37
CA GLY A 84 20.69 -17.58 9.48
C GLY A 84 20.02 -17.14 8.18
N ASP A 85 18.68 -17.18 8.17
CA ASP A 85 17.93 -16.68 7.04
C ASP A 85 18.11 -15.15 6.90
N PRO A 86 18.11 -14.59 5.70
CA PRO A 86 18.15 -13.15 5.48
C PRO A 86 17.00 -12.41 6.21
N VAL A 87 17.15 -11.10 6.36
CA VAL A 87 16.06 -10.19 6.75
C VAL A 87 15.69 -9.37 5.54
N LEU A 88 14.42 -9.35 5.18
CA LEU A 88 13.89 -8.48 4.14
C LEU A 88 13.44 -7.15 4.74
N LEU A 89 13.92 -6.04 4.18
CA LEU A 89 13.47 -4.69 4.46
C LEU A 89 12.76 -4.16 3.21
N SER A 90 11.60 -3.54 3.38
CA SER A 90 10.79 -3.11 2.26
C SER A 90 10.18 -1.73 2.49
N GLY A 91 10.01 -1.00 1.41
CA GLY A 91 9.30 0.25 1.27
C GLY A 91 8.88 0.45 -0.18
N HIS A 92 8.28 1.59 -0.52
CA HIS A 92 7.89 1.88 -1.89
C HIS A 92 8.50 3.17 -2.43
N MET A 93 8.58 3.27 -3.76
CA MET A 93 9.27 4.35 -4.46
C MET A 93 8.34 5.47 -4.91
N ASP A 94 7.07 5.15 -5.09
CA ASP A 94 6.08 6.11 -5.57
C ASP A 94 5.50 6.96 -4.45
N THR A 95 4.87 8.05 -4.82
CA THR A 95 4.14 8.96 -3.93
C THR A 95 2.84 9.38 -4.59
N VAL A 96 1.80 9.65 -3.78
CA VAL A 96 0.51 10.16 -4.29
C VAL A 96 0.67 11.52 -4.98
N GLU A 97 -0.30 11.85 -5.82
CA GLU A 97 -0.38 13.17 -6.47
C GLU A 97 -1.07 14.23 -5.57
N PRO A 98 -0.71 15.51 -5.71
CA PRO A 98 0.22 16.12 -6.66
C PRO A 98 1.67 16.01 -6.18
N SER A 99 2.52 15.34 -6.96
CA SER A 99 3.92 15.06 -6.58
C SER A 99 4.94 15.97 -7.27
N LYS A 100 4.54 16.73 -8.27
CA LYS A 100 5.46 17.53 -9.07
C LYS A 100 6.01 18.75 -8.30
N GLY A 101 7.34 18.84 -8.25
CA GLY A 101 8.03 19.94 -7.60
C GLY A 101 7.97 19.88 -6.07
N LYS A 102 7.95 18.67 -5.53
CA LYS A 102 8.02 18.42 -4.07
C LYS A 102 9.24 19.09 -3.46
N LYS A 103 9.08 19.67 -2.27
CA LYS A 103 10.15 20.24 -1.49
C LYS A 103 9.80 20.20 0.00
N GLY A 104 10.69 19.66 0.80
CA GLY A 104 10.60 19.71 2.26
C GLY A 104 11.16 21.00 2.84
N ILE A 105 10.48 21.57 3.84
CA ILE A 105 10.98 22.66 4.67
C ILE A 105 11.01 22.18 6.11
N ILE A 106 12.16 22.36 6.78
CA ILE A 106 12.32 22.09 8.20
C ILE A 106 11.79 23.28 8.97
N GLY A 107 10.76 23.07 9.80
CA GLY A 107 10.22 24.10 10.68
C GLY A 107 11.12 24.35 11.90
N GLU A 108 10.86 25.43 12.63
CA GLU A 108 11.56 25.75 13.89
C GLU A 108 11.36 24.67 14.96
N ASP A 109 10.29 23.89 14.84
CA ASP A 109 9.97 22.73 15.68
C ASP A 109 10.69 21.43 15.25
N GLY A 110 11.55 21.50 14.24
CA GLY A 110 12.28 20.35 13.68
C GLY A 110 11.44 19.46 12.77
N VAL A 111 10.16 19.77 12.54
CA VAL A 111 9.28 18.96 11.67
C VAL A 111 9.44 19.38 10.22
N ILE A 112 9.60 18.39 9.34
CA ILE A 112 9.68 18.61 7.90
C ILE A 112 8.25 18.64 7.31
N ARG A 113 7.92 19.69 6.57
CA ARG A 113 6.62 19.90 5.94
C ARG A 113 6.77 20.24 4.47
N SER A 114 5.73 19.98 3.67
CA SER A 114 5.71 20.43 2.27
C SER A 114 5.79 21.95 2.18
N ALA A 115 6.61 22.43 1.25
CA ALA A 115 6.82 23.87 0.99
C ALA A 115 5.70 24.52 0.18
N GLY A 116 4.75 23.75 -0.39
CA GLY A 116 3.81 24.25 -1.37
C GLY A 116 2.50 23.48 -1.43
N LYS A 117 2.01 23.32 -2.67
CA LYS A 117 0.76 22.59 -2.93
C LYS A 117 0.97 21.09 -3.23
N ALA A 118 2.22 20.69 -3.51
CA ALA A 118 2.57 19.28 -3.68
C ALA A 118 2.58 18.57 -2.32
N VAL A 119 2.42 17.26 -2.33
CA VAL A 119 2.63 16.43 -1.14
C VAL A 119 4.08 16.53 -0.66
N LEU A 120 4.37 16.16 0.57
CA LEU A 120 5.76 16.02 1.03
C LEU A 120 6.39 14.75 0.43
N GLY A 121 5.61 13.67 0.33
CA GLY A 121 6.09 12.35 -0.11
C GLY A 121 6.90 11.65 0.98
N ALA A 122 6.60 11.92 2.26
CA ALA A 122 7.22 11.20 3.37
C ALA A 122 6.82 9.73 3.39
N ASP A 123 5.64 9.44 2.93
CA ASP A 123 5.12 8.15 2.56
C ASP A 123 5.56 7.83 1.10
N ASP A 124 6.52 6.92 0.82
CA ASP A 124 7.29 6.19 1.83
C ASP A 124 8.79 6.53 1.79
N VAL A 125 9.14 7.77 1.39
CA VAL A 125 10.56 8.21 1.38
C VAL A 125 11.17 8.13 2.78
N ALA A 126 10.38 8.26 3.85
CA ALA A 126 10.88 8.10 5.22
C ALA A 126 11.38 6.67 5.44
N GLY A 127 10.59 5.66 5.09
CA GLY A 127 10.99 4.25 5.19
C GLY A 127 12.23 3.93 4.33
N LEU A 128 12.30 4.46 3.10
CA LEU A 128 13.49 4.30 2.27
C LEU A 128 14.77 4.86 2.95
N VAL A 129 14.68 6.05 3.55
CA VAL A 129 15.80 6.68 4.26
C VAL A 129 16.16 5.93 5.53
N GLU A 130 15.17 5.47 6.30
CA GLU A 130 15.40 4.68 7.51
C GLU A 130 16.13 3.37 7.19
N ILE A 131 15.79 2.70 6.10
CA ILE A 131 16.47 1.49 5.63
C ILE A 131 17.92 1.83 5.24
N LEU A 132 18.13 2.84 4.40
CA LEU A 132 19.46 3.21 3.90
C LEU A 132 20.39 3.66 5.04
N GLU A 133 19.92 4.55 5.93
CA GLU A 133 20.71 5.04 7.05
C GLU A 133 20.96 3.96 8.09
N GLY A 134 19.96 3.11 8.38
CA GLY A 134 20.11 1.98 9.31
C GLY A 134 21.22 1.02 8.86
N ILE A 135 21.23 0.63 7.59
CA ILE A 135 22.25 -0.25 7.01
C ILE A 135 23.63 0.43 7.03
N ARG A 136 23.70 1.70 6.64
CA ARG A 136 24.93 2.49 6.65
C ARG A 136 25.51 2.56 8.05
N SER A 137 24.71 2.86 9.06
CA SER A 137 25.12 2.93 10.45
C SER A 137 25.66 1.61 11.00
N VAL A 138 25.04 0.48 10.64
CA VAL A 138 25.52 -0.87 10.99
C VAL A 138 26.88 -1.14 10.37
N LYS A 139 27.06 -0.83 9.08
CA LYS A 139 28.34 -0.99 8.36
C LYS A 139 29.44 -0.12 8.91
N GLU A 140 29.17 1.16 9.17
CA GLU A 140 30.13 2.13 9.76
C GLU A 140 30.58 1.70 11.17
N ALA A 141 29.68 1.10 11.94
CA ALA A 141 29.99 0.56 13.27
C ALA A 141 30.79 -0.77 13.21
N GLY A 142 30.89 -1.39 12.05
CA GLY A 142 31.52 -2.71 11.88
C GLY A 142 30.83 -3.82 12.66
N VAL A 143 29.50 -3.69 12.85
CA VAL A 143 28.73 -4.71 13.59
C VAL A 143 28.35 -5.82 12.63
N PRO A 144 28.64 -7.10 12.99
CA PRO A 144 28.25 -8.23 12.16
C PRO A 144 26.73 -8.31 11.98
N HIS A 145 26.28 -8.64 10.78
CA HIS A 145 24.87 -8.78 10.45
C HIS A 145 24.60 -10.06 9.64
N ARG A 146 23.35 -10.50 9.61
CA ARG A 146 22.88 -11.54 8.69
C ARG A 146 22.79 -10.96 7.29
N ASP A 147 22.59 -11.83 6.31
CA ASP A 147 22.25 -11.39 4.97
C ASP A 147 21.04 -10.45 5.02
N ILE A 148 21.06 -9.40 4.20
CA ILE A 148 19.97 -8.42 4.10
C ILE A 148 19.43 -8.46 2.66
N GLU A 149 18.14 -8.57 2.56
CA GLU A 149 17.39 -8.39 1.32
C GLU A 149 16.60 -7.08 1.37
N ILE A 150 16.47 -6.43 0.23
CA ILE A 150 15.65 -5.22 0.07
C ILE A 150 14.67 -5.45 -1.06
N LEU A 151 13.44 -5.00 -0.87
CA LEU A 151 12.44 -4.86 -1.92
C LEU A 151 11.87 -3.45 -1.87
N PHE A 152 12.21 -2.61 -2.85
CA PHE A 152 11.58 -1.31 -3.06
C PHE A 152 10.60 -1.43 -4.22
N ALA A 153 9.31 -1.35 -3.91
CA ALA A 153 8.24 -1.55 -4.88
C ALA A 153 7.89 -0.27 -5.64
N ILE A 154 7.35 -0.43 -6.85
CA ILE A 154 6.67 0.63 -7.61
C ILE A 154 5.16 0.59 -7.33
N ALA A 155 4.47 1.72 -7.56
CA ALA A 155 3.01 1.83 -7.61
C ALA A 155 2.29 1.13 -6.43
N GLU A 156 2.79 1.32 -5.21
CA GLU A 156 2.17 0.87 -3.98
C GLU A 156 0.85 1.58 -3.76
N GLU A 157 0.83 2.90 -3.93
CA GLU A 157 -0.30 3.82 -3.74
C GLU A 157 -1.49 3.53 -4.70
N LEU A 158 -1.28 2.70 -5.70
CA LEU A 158 -2.31 2.18 -6.61
C LEU A 158 -2.66 0.73 -6.30
N TYR A 159 -2.84 0.42 -5.00
CA TYR A 159 -3.17 -0.92 -4.52
C TYR A 159 -2.05 -1.94 -4.76
N ILE A 160 -0.81 -1.60 -4.40
CA ILE A 160 0.35 -2.52 -4.34
C ILE A 160 0.65 -3.18 -5.70
N LYS A 161 0.44 -2.45 -6.81
CA LYS A 161 0.56 -3.02 -8.18
C LYS A 161 1.95 -3.60 -8.44
N GLY A 162 3.02 -2.91 -8.03
CA GLY A 162 4.38 -3.38 -8.28
C GLY A 162 4.66 -4.73 -7.64
N SER A 163 4.43 -4.86 -6.35
CA SER A 163 4.70 -6.11 -5.63
C SER A 163 3.74 -7.24 -6.03
N SER A 164 2.56 -6.95 -6.58
CA SER A 164 1.61 -7.99 -7.04
C SER A 164 2.14 -8.84 -8.20
N VAL A 165 3.11 -8.34 -8.96
CA VAL A 165 3.75 -9.03 -10.10
C VAL A 165 5.21 -9.40 -9.83
N PHE A 166 5.73 -9.12 -8.64
CA PHE A 166 7.09 -9.47 -8.26
C PHE A 166 7.25 -10.99 -8.09
N ASP A 167 8.37 -11.53 -8.57
CA ASP A 167 8.71 -12.95 -8.38
C ASP A 167 9.28 -13.21 -6.98
N PHE A 168 8.38 -13.49 -6.03
CA PHE A 168 8.75 -13.80 -4.64
C PHE A 168 9.58 -15.08 -4.46
N SER A 169 9.75 -15.92 -5.50
CA SER A 169 10.66 -17.07 -5.41
C SER A 169 12.13 -16.67 -5.27
N LYS A 170 12.48 -15.43 -5.59
CA LYS A 170 13.81 -14.84 -5.40
C LYS A 170 14.12 -14.54 -3.93
N VAL A 171 13.08 -14.27 -3.12
CA VAL A 171 13.23 -13.91 -1.70
C VAL A 171 13.56 -15.14 -0.88
N ARG A 172 14.68 -15.08 -0.17
CA ARG A 172 15.15 -16.14 0.73
C ARG A 172 14.78 -15.86 2.19
N ALA A 173 14.51 -14.60 2.50
CA ALA A 173 14.09 -14.17 3.82
C ALA A 173 12.78 -14.84 4.23
N LYS A 174 12.66 -15.20 5.52
CA LYS A 174 11.44 -15.75 6.13
C LYS A 174 10.76 -14.74 7.06
N GLU A 175 11.35 -13.58 7.20
CA GLU A 175 10.82 -12.45 7.94
C GLU A 175 11.05 -11.17 7.15
N ALA A 176 10.06 -10.28 7.16
CA ALA A 176 10.12 -8.98 6.51
C ALA A 176 9.66 -7.87 7.46
N TYR A 177 10.27 -6.71 7.30
CA TYR A 177 9.83 -5.46 7.91
C TYR A 177 9.54 -4.48 6.78
N VAL A 178 8.27 -4.06 6.68
CA VAL A 178 7.81 -3.03 5.75
C VAL A 178 7.75 -1.73 6.53
N LEU A 179 8.50 -0.72 6.13
CA LEU A 179 8.64 0.54 6.86
C LEU A 179 7.67 1.60 6.32
N ASP A 180 6.40 1.24 6.27
CA ASP A 180 5.33 2.00 5.65
C ASP A 180 4.11 2.03 6.59
N ILE A 181 4.26 2.73 7.72
CA ILE A 181 3.18 2.87 8.70
C ILE A 181 3.19 4.26 9.32
N SER A 182 2.03 4.88 9.44
CA SER A 182 1.84 6.11 10.20
C SER A 182 1.60 5.81 11.68
N GLY A 183 1.99 6.72 12.56
CA GLY A 183 1.73 6.62 13.99
C GLY A 183 2.95 6.97 14.86
N PRO A 184 2.85 6.75 16.18
CA PRO A 184 3.98 6.97 17.08
C PRO A 184 5.15 6.03 16.78
N VAL A 185 6.38 6.52 16.97
CA VAL A 185 7.60 5.70 16.87
C VAL A 185 7.48 4.47 17.78
N GLY A 186 7.84 3.29 17.25
CA GLY A 186 7.68 2.01 17.96
C GLY A 186 6.33 1.33 17.76
N SER A 187 5.45 1.88 16.90
CA SER A 187 4.25 1.19 16.45
C SER A 187 4.56 0.14 15.39
N ALA A 188 3.78 -0.93 15.36
CA ALA A 188 3.82 -1.92 14.29
C ALA A 188 2.44 -2.51 14.02
N ALA A 189 2.09 -2.69 12.75
CA ALA A 189 0.94 -3.47 12.33
C ALA A 189 1.38 -4.92 12.10
N TYR A 190 0.76 -5.86 12.79
CA TYR A 190 1.02 -7.30 12.64
C TYR A 190 -0.09 -8.02 11.89
N LYS A 191 -1.14 -7.31 11.49
CA LYS A 191 -2.20 -7.81 10.63
C LYS A 191 -2.73 -6.72 9.70
N ALA A 192 -3.15 -7.12 8.51
CA ALA A 192 -3.80 -6.25 7.55
C ALA A 192 -5.12 -6.87 7.05
N PRO A 193 -6.12 -6.05 6.70
CA PRO A 193 -7.38 -6.53 6.16
C PRO A 193 -7.25 -6.93 4.69
N SER A 194 -8.15 -7.78 4.22
CA SER A 194 -8.46 -7.87 2.80
C SER A 194 -9.02 -6.56 2.31
N LEU A 195 -8.65 -6.18 1.10
CA LEU A 195 -9.22 -5.06 0.36
C LEU A 195 -9.77 -5.58 -0.97
N ILE A 196 -11.07 -5.43 -1.17
CA ILE A 196 -11.76 -5.82 -2.41
C ILE A 196 -12.52 -4.61 -2.92
N SER A 197 -12.16 -4.13 -4.11
CA SER A 197 -13.00 -3.16 -4.82
C SER A 197 -14.04 -3.86 -5.66
N TYR A 198 -15.18 -3.23 -5.87
CA TYR A 198 -16.23 -3.75 -6.71
C TYR A 198 -16.91 -2.67 -7.53
N GLN A 199 -17.48 -3.11 -8.66
CA GLN A 199 -18.33 -2.30 -9.50
C GLN A 199 -19.59 -3.07 -9.83
N VAL A 200 -20.75 -2.42 -9.69
CA VAL A 200 -22.03 -2.91 -10.17
C VAL A 200 -22.52 -2.01 -11.29
N VAL A 201 -22.87 -2.61 -12.41
CA VAL A 201 -23.51 -1.94 -13.54
C VAL A 201 -24.97 -2.35 -13.56
N VAL A 202 -25.88 -1.40 -13.39
CA VAL A 202 -27.32 -1.62 -13.56
C VAL A 202 -27.70 -1.18 -14.96
N THR A 203 -28.32 -2.07 -15.72
CA THR A 203 -28.80 -1.82 -17.08
C THR A 203 -30.32 -1.90 -17.14
N GLY A 204 -30.94 -0.79 -17.41
CA GLY A 204 -32.36 -0.64 -17.62
C GLY A 204 -32.70 -0.41 -19.10
N LYS A 205 -33.61 0.54 -19.37
CA LYS A 205 -34.04 0.88 -20.72
C LYS A 205 -34.32 2.38 -20.84
N ALA A 206 -33.70 3.02 -21.82
CA ALA A 206 -33.97 4.43 -22.11
C ALA A 206 -35.36 4.66 -22.68
N SER A 207 -35.96 5.77 -22.35
CA SER A 207 -37.15 6.32 -22.97
C SER A 207 -37.21 7.84 -22.79
N HIS A 208 -38.15 8.53 -23.47
CA HIS A 208 -38.31 9.96 -23.31
C HIS A 208 -39.08 10.27 -22.01
N ALA A 209 -38.44 10.95 -21.05
CA ALA A 209 -38.97 11.15 -19.70
C ALA A 209 -40.31 11.91 -19.65
N GLY A 210 -40.64 12.68 -20.67
CA GLY A 210 -41.88 13.48 -20.73
C GLY A 210 -42.97 12.89 -21.61
N PHE A 211 -42.64 12.06 -22.61
CA PHE A 211 -43.60 11.53 -23.57
C PHE A 211 -43.88 10.04 -23.47
N ASP A 212 -42.88 9.28 -22.93
CA ASP A 212 -42.94 7.80 -22.92
C ASP A 212 -42.24 7.21 -21.68
N PRO A 213 -42.42 7.78 -20.46
CA PRO A 213 -41.69 7.32 -19.28
C PRO A 213 -42.04 5.88 -18.87
N GLU A 214 -43.26 5.43 -19.17
CA GLU A 214 -43.76 4.08 -18.80
C GLU A 214 -43.08 2.92 -19.54
N HIS A 215 -42.48 3.17 -20.71
CA HIS A 215 -41.69 2.16 -21.44
C HIS A 215 -40.20 2.15 -21.10
N GLY A 216 -39.76 3.07 -20.19
CA GLY A 216 -38.42 3.12 -19.67
C GLY A 216 -38.24 2.24 -18.43
N VAL A 217 -36.99 1.81 -18.19
CA VAL A 217 -36.58 1.12 -16.95
C VAL A 217 -35.46 1.94 -16.33
N HIS A 218 -35.73 2.56 -15.19
CA HIS A 218 -34.91 3.66 -14.64
C HIS A 218 -33.73 3.15 -13.82
N ALA A 219 -32.55 2.99 -14.43
CA ALA A 219 -31.38 2.40 -13.80
C ALA A 219 -30.90 3.13 -12.54
N ILE A 220 -30.96 4.47 -12.48
CA ILE A 220 -30.56 5.22 -11.28
C ILE A 220 -31.50 4.94 -10.11
N ALA A 221 -32.81 4.87 -10.33
CA ALA A 221 -33.78 4.59 -9.27
C ALA A 221 -33.57 3.18 -8.70
N ILE A 222 -33.32 2.21 -9.58
CA ILE A 222 -33.03 0.80 -9.22
C ILE A 222 -31.75 0.72 -8.41
N ALA A 223 -30.67 1.37 -8.87
CA ALA A 223 -29.41 1.40 -8.14
C ALA A 223 -29.59 2.06 -6.75
N SER A 224 -30.35 3.15 -6.65
CA SER A 224 -30.63 3.82 -5.39
C SER A 224 -31.43 2.93 -4.43
N GLU A 225 -32.44 2.18 -4.91
CA GLU A 225 -33.18 1.22 -4.09
C GLU A 225 -32.25 0.11 -3.57
N ALA A 226 -31.36 -0.43 -4.40
CA ALA A 226 -30.41 -1.45 -3.98
C ALA A 226 -29.42 -0.90 -2.93
N ILE A 227 -28.87 0.28 -3.13
CA ILE A 227 -27.95 0.96 -2.20
C ILE A 227 -28.56 1.08 -0.80
N THR A 228 -29.84 1.43 -0.69
CA THR A 228 -30.51 1.59 0.62
C THR A 228 -30.70 0.28 1.39
N GLN A 229 -30.53 -0.87 0.74
CA GLN A 229 -30.63 -2.21 1.34
C GLN A 229 -29.27 -2.77 1.75
N ILE A 230 -28.16 -2.09 1.42
CA ILE A 230 -26.79 -2.50 1.75
C ILE A 230 -26.34 -1.79 3.02
N SER A 231 -25.85 -2.57 3.99
CA SER A 231 -25.21 -2.03 5.17
C SER A 231 -23.87 -1.38 4.79
N GLN A 232 -23.69 -0.11 5.16
CA GLN A 232 -22.49 0.65 4.89
C GLN A 232 -21.80 1.08 6.20
N GLY A 233 -20.50 1.39 6.11
CA GLY A 233 -19.66 1.67 7.26
C GLY A 233 -19.19 0.37 7.91
N HIS A 234 -19.19 0.29 9.23
CA HIS A 234 -18.88 -0.94 9.95
C HIS A 234 -20.05 -1.92 9.85
N VAL A 235 -19.85 -3.00 9.08
CA VAL A 235 -20.84 -4.09 8.92
C VAL A 235 -20.77 -5.01 10.13
N ASP A 236 -19.58 -5.25 10.65
CA ASP A 236 -19.29 -5.91 11.92
C ASP A 236 -18.00 -5.33 12.54
N GLU A 237 -17.45 -5.97 13.59
CA GLU A 237 -16.27 -5.49 14.34
C GLU A 237 -14.99 -5.45 13.49
N GLU A 238 -14.93 -6.22 12.42
CA GLU A 238 -13.73 -6.36 11.59
C GLU A 238 -13.95 -6.09 10.09
N THR A 239 -15.21 -5.77 9.70
CA THR A 239 -15.59 -5.60 8.30
C THR A 239 -16.19 -4.23 8.05
N THR A 240 -15.73 -3.55 7.01
CA THR A 240 -16.32 -2.32 6.50
C THR A 240 -16.75 -2.50 5.05
N CYS A 241 -17.86 -1.88 4.69
CA CYS A 241 -18.38 -1.78 3.32
C CYS A 241 -18.65 -0.32 3.00
N ASN A 242 -18.20 0.14 1.85
CA ASN A 242 -18.42 1.50 1.40
C ASN A 242 -18.86 1.52 -0.07
N ILE A 243 -19.85 2.37 -0.37
CA ILE A 243 -20.19 2.77 -1.72
C ILE A 243 -19.70 4.19 -1.91
N GLY A 244 -18.61 4.33 -2.66
CA GLY A 244 -17.90 5.62 -2.80
C GLY A 244 -18.29 6.42 -4.03
N LEU A 245 -18.77 5.75 -5.09
CA LEU A 245 -19.09 6.40 -6.36
C LEU A 245 -20.40 5.88 -6.92
N ILE A 246 -21.20 6.80 -7.48
CA ILE A 246 -22.37 6.51 -8.28
C ILE A 246 -22.37 7.43 -9.51
N GLU A 247 -22.57 6.84 -10.68
CA GLU A 247 -22.61 7.58 -11.95
C GLU A 247 -23.72 7.00 -12.84
N GLY A 248 -24.56 7.86 -13.42
CA GLY A 248 -25.64 7.36 -14.28
C GLY A 248 -26.37 8.44 -15.03
N GLY A 249 -27.09 8.00 -16.08
CA GLY A 249 -27.86 8.88 -16.95
C GLY A 249 -27.06 9.59 -18.02
N SER A 250 -27.75 10.13 -19.03
CA SER A 250 -27.17 10.86 -20.16
C SER A 250 -27.84 12.22 -20.40
N GLY A 251 -28.98 12.48 -19.78
CA GLY A 251 -29.71 13.75 -19.93
C GLY A 251 -30.95 13.81 -19.05
N THR A 252 -31.36 15.01 -18.68
CA THR A 252 -32.48 15.22 -17.77
C THR A 252 -33.85 14.89 -18.37
N ASN A 253 -33.96 14.77 -19.68
CA ASN A 253 -35.18 14.42 -20.41
C ASN A 253 -35.20 12.95 -20.89
N ILE A 254 -34.26 12.11 -20.41
CA ILE A 254 -34.14 10.69 -20.77
C ILE A 254 -34.27 9.88 -19.50
N VAL A 255 -35.06 8.80 -19.49
CA VAL A 255 -35.04 7.77 -18.45
C VAL A 255 -33.68 7.07 -18.51
N PRO A 256 -32.86 7.08 -17.44
CA PRO A 256 -31.51 6.53 -17.48
C PRO A 256 -31.53 5.01 -17.72
N GLU A 257 -30.83 4.56 -18.77
CA GLU A 257 -30.67 3.13 -19.06
C GLU A 257 -29.48 2.51 -18.33
N LYS A 258 -28.54 3.31 -17.79
CA LYS A 258 -27.34 2.81 -17.14
C LYS A 258 -27.04 3.58 -15.87
N CYS A 259 -26.65 2.83 -14.83
CA CYS A 259 -26.09 3.37 -13.60
C CYS A 259 -24.92 2.47 -13.17
N ILE A 260 -23.79 3.08 -12.84
CA ILE A 260 -22.57 2.43 -12.35
C ILE A 260 -22.40 2.81 -10.89
N VAL A 261 -22.19 1.82 -10.05
CA VAL A 261 -21.92 1.99 -8.61
C VAL A 261 -20.59 1.33 -8.31
N LYS A 262 -19.68 2.04 -7.61
CA LYS A 262 -18.38 1.50 -7.21
C LYS A 262 -18.19 1.63 -5.71
N GLY A 263 -17.57 0.63 -5.12
CA GLY A 263 -17.29 0.60 -3.70
C GLY A 263 -16.11 -0.28 -3.37
N GLU A 264 -15.81 -0.34 -2.07
CA GLU A 264 -14.79 -1.22 -1.53
C GLU A 264 -15.27 -1.91 -0.25
N ILE A 265 -14.69 -3.06 0.02
CA ILE A 265 -14.91 -3.83 1.24
C ILE A 265 -13.55 -4.12 1.85
N ARG A 266 -13.43 -3.91 3.16
CA ARG A 266 -12.27 -4.31 3.94
C ARG A 266 -12.69 -5.23 5.07
N SER A 267 -11.93 -6.30 5.30
CA SER A 267 -12.18 -7.20 6.43
C SER A 267 -10.89 -7.90 6.85
N TYR A 268 -10.70 -8.08 8.15
CA TYR A 268 -9.63 -8.95 8.68
C TYR A 268 -9.88 -10.44 8.44
N SER A 269 -11.00 -10.80 7.81
CA SER A 269 -11.30 -12.14 7.29
C SER A 269 -11.58 -12.05 5.80
N HIS A 270 -10.74 -12.69 4.98
CA HIS A 270 -10.92 -12.72 3.53
C HIS A 270 -12.27 -13.37 3.13
N GLU A 271 -12.68 -14.42 3.84
CA GLU A 271 -13.96 -15.08 3.61
C GLU A 271 -15.15 -14.15 3.86
N LYS A 272 -15.10 -13.34 4.94
CA LYS A 272 -16.13 -12.32 5.20
C LYS A 272 -16.15 -11.25 4.13
N ALA A 273 -14.97 -10.74 3.71
CA ALA A 273 -14.89 -9.76 2.63
C ALA A 273 -15.55 -10.27 1.35
N THR A 274 -15.24 -11.50 0.95
CA THR A 274 -15.81 -12.15 -0.24
C THR A 274 -17.33 -12.30 -0.13
N ARG A 275 -17.83 -12.80 1.01
CA ARG A 275 -19.28 -12.90 1.24
C ARG A 275 -19.98 -11.54 1.17
N CYS A 276 -19.36 -10.49 1.71
CA CYS A 276 -19.95 -9.15 1.67
C CYS A 276 -20.07 -8.64 0.22
N VAL A 277 -19.07 -8.90 -0.63
CA VAL A 277 -19.16 -8.59 -2.08
C VAL A 277 -20.30 -9.36 -2.75
N GLU A 278 -20.43 -10.64 -2.44
CA GLU A 278 -21.52 -11.48 -2.96
C GLU A 278 -22.90 -10.97 -2.52
N GLU A 279 -23.04 -10.56 -1.26
CA GLU A 279 -24.28 -9.97 -0.74
C GLU A 279 -24.65 -8.66 -1.45
N VAL A 280 -23.65 -7.81 -1.72
CA VAL A 280 -23.85 -6.60 -2.54
C VAL A 280 -24.38 -6.98 -3.92
N GLY A 281 -23.71 -7.90 -4.62
CA GLY A 281 -24.13 -8.36 -5.95
C GLY A 281 -25.54 -8.95 -5.97
N ASN A 282 -25.86 -9.80 -5.01
CA ASN A 282 -27.17 -10.44 -4.88
C ASN A 282 -28.27 -9.41 -4.59
N THR A 283 -27.97 -8.37 -3.79
CA THR A 283 -28.93 -7.29 -3.51
C THR A 283 -29.26 -6.51 -4.78
N PHE A 284 -28.25 -6.09 -5.53
CA PHE A 284 -28.46 -5.39 -6.81
C PHE A 284 -29.20 -6.27 -7.81
N LYS A 285 -28.85 -7.53 -7.93
CA LYS A 285 -29.50 -8.50 -8.81
C LYS A 285 -30.99 -8.63 -8.48
N LYS A 286 -31.32 -8.85 -7.22
CA LYS A 286 -32.71 -8.99 -6.75
C LYS A 286 -33.54 -7.73 -7.05
N VAL A 287 -32.99 -6.53 -6.81
CA VAL A 287 -33.69 -5.26 -7.06
C VAL A 287 -33.83 -5.02 -8.57
N ALA A 288 -32.79 -5.28 -9.36
CA ALA A 288 -32.84 -5.15 -10.81
C ALA A 288 -33.91 -6.07 -11.44
N GLU A 289 -33.93 -7.35 -11.09
CA GLU A 289 -34.92 -8.33 -11.55
C GLU A 289 -36.37 -7.89 -11.19
N LYS A 290 -36.58 -7.37 -9.98
CA LYS A 290 -37.89 -6.85 -9.54
C LYS A 290 -38.45 -5.78 -10.47
N HIS A 291 -37.57 -4.97 -11.07
CA HIS A 291 -37.94 -3.85 -11.94
C HIS A 291 -37.72 -4.13 -13.44
N GLY A 292 -37.41 -5.37 -13.82
CA GLY A 292 -37.18 -5.75 -15.22
C GLY A 292 -35.88 -5.19 -15.80
N ALA A 293 -34.88 -4.96 -14.95
CA ALA A 293 -33.51 -4.54 -15.29
C ALA A 293 -32.52 -5.70 -15.10
N GLU A 294 -31.30 -5.51 -15.57
CA GLU A 294 -30.17 -6.40 -15.35
C GLU A 294 -29.14 -5.73 -14.45
N SER A 295 -28.35 -6.52 -13.74
CA SER A 295 -27.18 -6.03 -13.03
C SER A 295 -26.01 -6.96 -13.18
N GLU A 296 -24.81 -6.40 -13.32
CA GLU A 296 -23.55 -7.12 -13.41
C GLU A 296 -22.60 -6.64 -12.33
N LEU A 297 -22.09 -7.58 -11.53
CA LEU A 297 -21.06 -7.32 -10.52
C LEU A 297 -19.69 -7.74 -11.07
N THR A 298 -18.71 -6.84 -10.98
CA THR A 298 -17.28 -7.16 -11.13
C THR A 298 -16.55 -6.77 -9.86
N CYS A 299 -15.51 -7.51 -9.47
CA CYS A 299 -14.68 -7.18 -8.31
C CYS A 299 -13.21 -7.49 -8.58
N GLU A 300 -12.34 -6.79 -7.86
CA GLU A 300 -10.89 -7.01 -7.87
C GLU A 300 -10.40 -7.14 -6.43
N VAL A 301 -9.70 -8.24 -6.13
CA VAL A 301 -9.04 -8.46 -4.84
C VAL A 301 -7.67 -7.81 -4.91
N HIS A 302 -7.46 -6.74 -4.15
CA HIS A 302 -6.18 -6.05 -4.07
C HIS A 302 -5.29 -6.64 -2.99
N LEU A 303 -5.87 -6.97 -1.83
CA LEU A 303 -5.18 -7.54 -0.69
C LEU A 303 -5.97 -8.71 -0.12
N ILE A 304 -5.24 -9.73 0.33
CA ILE A 304 -5.79 -10.82 1.14
C ILE A 304 -5.37 -10.60 2.59
N ALA A 305 -6.33 -10.65 3.51
CA ALA A 305 -6.08 -10.49 4.94
C ALA A 305 -5.01 -11.45 5.42
N TYR A 306 -4.08 -10.94 6.24
CA TYR A 306 -3.09 -11.75 6.91
C TYR A 306 -2.90 -11.32 8.36
N GLU A 307 -2.39 -12.22 9.17
CA GLU A 307 -1.99 -11.94 10.54
C GLU A 307 -0.66 -12.63 10.83
N THR A 308 0.34 -11.86 11.27
CA THR A 308 1.59 -12.37 11.80
C THR A 308 1.39 -12.68 13.29
N ALA A 309 1.67 -13.92 13.69
CA ALA A 309 1.47 -14.35 15.06
C ALA A 309 2.29 -13.46 16.04
N LYS A 310 1.66 -12.99 17.11
CA LYS A 310 2.30 -12.10 18.12
C LYS A 310 3.50 -12.75 18.79
N ASP A 311 3.54 -14.07 18.88
CA ASP A 311 4.64 -14.83 19.46
C ASP A 311 5.74 -15.18 18.43
N SER A 312 5.60 -14.77 17.17
CA SER A 312 6.60 -14.97 16.12
C SER A 312 7.91 -14.22 16.39
N VAL A 313 8.97 -14.68 15.75
CA VAL A 313 10.32 -14.10 15.91
C VAL A 313 10.37 -12.62 15.51
N PRO A 314 9.84 -12.19 14.35
CA PRO A 314 9.90 -10.79 13.95
C PRO A 314 9.17 -9.87 14.93
N VAL A 315 7.97 -10.25 15.39
CA VAL A 315 7.19 -9.44 16.34
C VAL A 315 7.92 -9.31 17.68
N LYS A 316 8.40 -10.41 18.26
CA LYS A 316 9.18 -10.37 19.51
C LYS A 316 10.47 -9.58 19.39
N ARG A 317 11.13 -9.63 18.24
CA ARG A 317 12.34 -8.84 17.99
C ARG A 317 11.99 -7.35 17.96
N PHE A 318 10.96 -6.97 17.21
CA PHE A 318 10.49 -5.60 17.14
C PHE A 318 10.10 -5.06 18.52
N GLU A 319 9.27 -5.79 19.31
CA GLU A 319 8.91 -5.41 20.67
C GLU A 319 10.13 -5.21 21.61
N ARG A 320 11.13 -6.08 21.46
CA ARG A 320 12.36 -5.98 22.27
C ARG A 320 13.15 -4.70 21.95
N VAL A 321 13.19 -4.30 20.69
CA VAL A 321 13.89 -3.09 20.23
C VAL A 321 13.10 -1.85 20.63
N SER A 322 11.79 -1.82 20.34
CA SER A 322 10.92 -0.67 20.62
C SER A 322 10.82 -0.31 22.10
N LYS A 323 10.95 -1.29 23.01
CA LYS A 323 10.98 -1.03 24.48
C LYS A 323 12.22 -0.27 24.95
N LYS A 324 13.22 -0.06 24.08
CA LYS A 324 14.44 0.68 24.40
C LYS A 324 14.42 2.12 23.87
N LEU A 325 13.39 2.46 23.08
CA LEU A 325 13.09 3.81 22.60
C LEU A 325 12.15 4.53 23.58
#